data_0514fc8e7bd6c8e11137762495de8d66
#
_entry.id   0514fc8e7bd6c8e11137762495de8d66
#
_cell.length_a   1.000
_cell.length_b   1.000
_cell.length_c   1.000
_cell.angle_alpha   90.00
_cell.angle_beta   90.00
_cell.angle_gamma   90.00
#
_symmetry.space_group_name_H-M   'P 1'
#
loop_
_entity.id
_entity.type
_entity.pdbx_description
1 polymer ?
#
loop_
_entity_poly.entity_id
_entity_poly.type
_entity_poly.pdbx_seq_one_letter_code
_entity_poly.pdbx_strand_id
1 'polypeptide(L)'
;MLQFFLRVVVYFFGLALSLGTVAASATPLTLAESGQWVLPLTASPVRIALANPNVVDVKVLSSNAQRHELLLTGLKPGQTELRVWYARAPEPQTWTIQVVHSLTHQLKQEGYAPQIEMYSAQDQTLMTGYTDTMLEHQVAHQAAQSHAKAPIDVSTVGTTGMVQIEVQIAELSSSVLKTIGINWQGTGRGGNWSFNSPQNIVSNGFNIIFDGSRHFSSRLALLQTNDLARILAEPTLVALSGQSASFLSGGAIPVPIAGGLGTQGVEYRDFGIGLTVSPTILANDRIALKVAPESSDLDYTNAITSNDMRIPALRVRKTDTFVELGDGESFIISGLVSRTTRANVSKLPLLGDLPIIGSFFRNMDYHQEERELVIVVTPRLIRPIAAGTELRLPGQDTDRPDRFSNAWGAYLLGPASGQNLPGFSR
;
A
#
# COMPACT_ATOMS: atom_id res chain seq x y z
N MET A 1 30.33 -65.15 16.63
CA MET A 1 30.27 -64.49 17.95
C MET A 1 31.49 -63.61 18.24
N LEU A 2 32.64 -63.83 17.65
CA LEU A 2 33.86 -63.01 17.93
C LEU A 2 33.91 -61.65 17.26
N GLN A 3 33.21 -61.46 16.17
CA GLN A 3 33.15 -60.12 15.46
C GLN A 3 32.14 -59.13 16.04
N PHE A 4 31.20 -59.61 16.87
CA PHE A 4 30.23 -58.75 17.54
C PHE A 4 30.80 -58.12 18.82
N PHE A 5 31.71 -58.82 19.48
CA PHE A 5 32.37 -58.32 20.70
C PHE A 5 33.43 -57.25 20.42
N LEU A 6 34.09 -57.31 19.25
CA LEU A 6 35.09 -56.30 18.89
C LEU A 6 34.47 -54.95 18.48
N ARG A 7 33.25 -54.94 17.95
CA ARG A 7 32.53 -53.71 17.60
C ARG A 7 31.95 -52.97 18.81
N VAL A 8 31.57 -53.67 19.88
CA VAL A 8 31.01 -53.04 21.10
C VAL A 8 32.14 -52.40 21.92
N VAL A 9 33.34 -52.97 21.94
CA VAL A 9 34.50 -52.38 22.67
C VAL A 9 35.03 -51.14 22.01
N VAL A 10 34.98 -51.04 20.67
CA VAL A 10 35.40 -49.83 19.94
C VAL A 10 34.38 -48.67 20.12
N TYR A 11 33.11 -48.98 20.27
CA TYR A 11 32.10 -47.94 20.55
C TYR A 11 32.13 -47.40 22.02
N PHE A 12 32.58 -48.20 22.97
CA PHE A 12 32.71 -47.78 24.38
C PHE A 12 34.00 -47.00 24.63
N PHE A 13 35.05 -47.15 23.85
CA PHE A 13 36.29 -46.37 23.94
C PHE A 13 36.23 -45.02 23.20
N GLY A 14 35.31 -44.88 22.22
CA GLY A 14 35.08 -43.64 21.50
C GLY A 14 34.18 -42.63 22.25
N LEU A 15 33.47 -43.08 23.28
CA LEU A 15 32.55 -42.23 24.06
C LEU A 15 33.18 -41.57 25.30
N ALA A 16 34.43 -41.89 25.60
CA ALA A 16 35.09 -41.41 26.83
C ALA A 16 36.08 -40.24 26.61
N LEU A 17 36.21 -39.70 25.38
CA LEU A 17 37.17 -38.63 25.07
C LEU A 17 36.56 -37.33 24.53
N SER A 18 35.28 -37.04 24.81
CA SER A 18 34.70 -35.72 24.53
C SER A 18 34.14 -35.08 25.80
N LEU A 19 34.93 -35.06 26.85
CA LEU A 19 34.80 -34.01 27.87
C LEU A 19 35.42 -32.73 27.29
N GLY A 20 34.69 -32.16 26.31
CA GLY A 20 34.94 -30.78 25.90
C GLY A 20 34.72 -29.91 27.10
N THR A 21 35.77 -29.21 27.52
CA THR A 21 35.69 -28.10 28.46
C THR A 21 34.65 -27.14 27.92
N VAL A 22 33.46 -27.12 28.50
CA VAL A 22 32.50 -26.03 28.32
C VAL A 22 33.18 -24.81 28.91
N ALA A 23 33.87 -24.04 28.06
CA ALA A 23 34.26 -22.69 28.41
C ALA A 23 32.95 -21.96 28.73
N ALA A 24 32.72 -21.70 30.00
CA ALA A 24 31.61 -20.85 30.46
C ALA A 24 31.79 -19.51 29.74
N SER A 25 30.97 -19.28 28.72
CA SER A 25 30.86 -17.97 28.08
C SER A 25 30.36 -16.99 29.13
N ALA A 26 31.29 -16.27 29.74
CA ALA A 26 30.97 -15.19 30.66
C ALA A 26 30.18 -14.15 29.84
N THR A 27 28.91 -13.94 30.14
CA THR A 27 28.12 -12.85 29.56
C THR A 27 28.86 -11.54 29.85
N PRO A 28 29.23 -10.75 28.85
CA PRO A 28 29.96 -9.53 29.05
C PRO A 28 29.10 -8.57 29.90
N LEU A 29 29.69 -8.00 30.93
CA LEU A 29 29.09 -6.95 31.75
C LEU A 29 29.20 -5.64 30.98
N THR A 30 28.06 -5.06 30.58
CA THR A 30 28.04 -3.80 29.81
C THR A 30 27.89 -2.61 30.78
N LEU A 31 28.80 -1.65 30.71
CA LEU A 31 28.77 -0.40 31.47
C LEU A 31 28.67 0.79 30.51
N ALA A 32 27.95 1.83 30.90
CA ALA A 32 28.03 3.12 30.22
C ALA A 32 29.34 3.88 30.60
N GLU A 33 29.85 4.70 29.72
CA GLU A 33 30.88 5.68 30.03
C GLU A 33 30.42 6.59 31.18
N SER A 34 31.24 6.80 32.19
CA SER A 34 30.93 7.45 33.47
C SER A 34 29.89 6.72 34.34
N GLY A 35 29.43 5.57 33.90
CA GLY A 35 28.50 4.73 34.66
C GLY A 35 29.21 3.95 35.75
N GLN A 36 28.49 3.65 36.85
CA GLN A 36 29.01 2.87 37.97
C GLN A 36 28.18 1.61 38.15
N TRP A 37 28.84 0.51 38.46
CA TRP A 37 28.20 -0.78 38.74
C TRP A 37 28.87 -1.42 39.96
N VAL A 38 28.02 -1.94 40.88
CA VAL A 38 28.48 -2.69 42.03
C VAL A 38 28.46 -4.18 41.72
N LEU A 39 29.62 -4.80 41.64
CA LEU A 39 29.76 -6.25 41.41
C LEU A 39 29.87 -6.96 42.78
N PRO A 40 28.87 -7.78 43.17
CA PRO A 40 28.93 -8.57 44.40
C PRO A 40 29.90 -9.73 44.20
N LEU A 41 30.80 -9.93 45.17
CA LEU A 41 31.73 -11.04 45.20
C LEU A 41 31.30 -12.12 46.15
N THR A 42 31.65 -13.38 45.85
CA THR A 42 31.29 -14.56 46.68
C THR A 42 32.14 -14.67 47.95
N ALA A 43 33.32 -14.07 47.96
CA ALA A 43 34.23 -14.06 49.09
C ALA A 43 35.18 -12.86 49.03
N SER A 44 35.98 -12.64 50.10
CA SER A 44 37.01 -11.58 50.13
C SER A 44 38.08 -11.82 49.05
N PRO A 45 38.31 -10.87 48.12
CA PRO A 45 39.32 -11.01 47.09
C PRO A 45 40.75 -10.93 47.74
N VAL A 46 41.60 -11.83 47.32
CA VAL A 46 43.06 -11.80 47.70
C VAL A 46 43.86 -10.92 46.72
N ARG A 47 43.49 -10.98 45.48
CA ARG A 47 44.14 -10.21 44.40
C ARG A 47 43.11 -9.87 43.33
N ILE A 48 43.23 -8.67 42.79
CA ILE A 48 42.43 -8.19 41.69
C ILE A 48 43.42 -7.71 40.58
N ALA A 49 43.17 -8.09 39.35
CA ALA A 49 43.92 -7.61 38.21
C ALA A 49 42.94 -7.16 37.11
N LEU A 50 43.21 -6.01 36.54
CA LEU A 50 42.48 -5.42 35.44
C LEU A 50 43.41 -5.34 34.22
N ALA A 51 42.96 -5.83 33.07
CA ALA A 51 43.79 -5.88 31.86
C ALA A 51 44.06 -4.46 31.29
N ASN A 52 43.07 -3.57 31.34
CA ASN A 52 43.24 -2.20 30.88
C ASN A 52 42.59 -1.19 31.86
N PRO A 53 43.37 -0.50 32.67
CA PRO A 53 42.88 0.47 33.66
C PRO A 53 42.36 1.77 33.04
N ASN A 54 42.63 2.03 31.76
CA ASN A 54 42.09 3.21 31.08
C ASN A 54 40.62 3.07 30.69
N VAL A 55 40.09 1.81 30.63
CA VAL A 55 38.72 1.52 30.24
C VAL A 55 37.80 1.49 31.48
N VAL A 56 38.26 0.88 32.58
CA VAL A 56 37.48 0.73 33.80
C VAL A 56 38.37 1.02 35.00
N ASP A 57 37.85 1.75 35.98
CA ASP A 57 38.43 1.87 37.33
C ASP A 57 37.70 0.90 38.28
N VAL A 58 38.48 0.26 39.15
CA VAL A 58 37.97 -0.73 40.10
C VAL A 58 38.30 -0.34 41.52
N LYS A 59 37.30 -0.12 42.37
CA LYS A 59 37.48 0.16 43.79
C LYS A 59 36.83 -0.94 44.63
N VAL A 60 37.57 -1.41 45.63
CA VAL A 60 37.03 -2.36 46.61
C VAL A 60 36.18 -1.59 47.60
N LEU A 61 34.89 -1.92 47.67
CA LEU A 61 33.97 -1.40 48.66
C LEU A 61 34.01 -2.36 49.89
N SER A 62 34.79 -1.96 50.90
CA SER A 62 34.86 -2.70 52.14
C SER A 62 33.82 -2.16 53.13
N SER A 63 32.63 -2.77 53.13
CA SER A 63 31.63 -2.46 54.16
C SER A 63 31.30 -3.72 54.91
N ASN A 64 31.83 -3.82 56.16
CA ASN A 64 31.61 -4.86 57.15
C ASN A 64 31.91 -6.31 56.69
N ALA A 65 32.34 -7.14 57.62
CA ALA A 65 32.89 -8.50 57.44
C ALA A 65 32.06 -9.52 56.66
N GLN A 66 30.93 -9.14 56.05
CA GLN A 66 29.98 -10.04 55.35
C GLN A 66 29.66 -9.65 53.92
N ARG A 67 30.00 -8.46 53.42
CA ARG A 67 29.73 -8.09 52.04
C ARG A 67 31.04 -7.67 51.35
N HIS A 68 31.40 -8.40 50.31
CA HIS A 68 32.53 -8.12 49.45
C HIS A 68 32.02 -7.62 48.13
N GLU A 69 32.24 -6.35 47.82
CA GLU A 69 31.70 -5.69 46.64
C GLU A 69 32.84 -4.92 45.93
N LEU A 70 32.81 -4.93 44.60
CA LEU A 70 33.65 -4.08 43.76
C LEU A 70 32.81 -3.02 43.09
N LEU A 71 33.25 -1.76 43.22
CA LEU A 71 32.70 -0.69 42.43
C LEU A 71 33.48 -0.59 41.12
N LEU A 72 32.81 -0.82 40.01
CA LEU A 72 33.34 -0.67 38.67
C LEU A 72 32.88 0.68 38.12
N THR A 73 33.81 1.51 37.64
CA THR A 73 33.48 2.79 37.00
C THR A 73 34.00 2.76 35.56
N GLY A 74 33.14 2.92 34.58
CA GLY A 74 33.50 3.01 33.16
C GLY A 74 34.21 4.35 32.91
N LEU A 75 35.43 4.33 32.41
CA LEU A 75 36.21 5.55 32.11
C LEU A 75 36.17 5.92 30.64
N LYS A 76 36.41 4.95 29.75
CA LYS A 76 36.42 5.16 28.29
C LYS A 76 35.78 3.94 27.58
N PRO A 77 35.13 4.14 26.45
CA PRO A 77 34.61 3.04 25.65
C PRO A 77 35.71 2.04 25.28
N GLY A 78 35.43 0.76 25.42
CA GLY A 78 36.38 -0.31 25.14
C GLY A 78 36.02 -1.60 25.89
N GLN A 79 36.84 -2.62 25.70
CA GLN A 79 36.69 -3.91 26.37
C GLN A 79 37.89 -4.19 27.26
N THR A 80 37.65 -4.73 28.45
CA THR A 80 38.68 -5.12 29.39
C THR A 80 38.28 -6.39 30.17
N GLU A 81 39.27 -7.10 30.68
CA GLU A 81 39.05 -8.26 31.53
C GLU A 81 39.41 -7.94 33.00
N LEU A 82 38.46 -8.30 33.89
CA LEU A 82 38.65 -8.27 35.33
C LEU A 82 38.88 -9.68 35.86
N ARG A 83 40.00 -9.92 36.55
CA ARG A 83 40.30 -11.21 37.18
C ARG A 83 40.40 -11.03 38.67
N VAL A 84 39.69 -11.89 39.39
CA VAL A 84 39.65 -11.85 40.86
C VAL A 84 40.06 -13.21 41.44
N TRP A 85 41.05 -13.24 42.32
CA TRP A 85 41.51 -14.44 42.98
C TRP A 85 40.98 -14.49 44.44
N TYR A 86 40.54 -15.66 44.85
CA TYR A 86 40.05 -15.93 46.20
C TYR A 86 40.97 -16.91 46.92
N ALA A 87 41.08 -16.81 48.27
CA ALA A 87 41.98 -17.63 49.07
C ALA A 87 41.75 -19.15 48.96
N ARG A 88 40.54 -19.59 48.56
CA ARG A 88 40.16 -21.02 48.49
C ARG A 88 39.93 -21.51 47.06
N ALA A 89 40.10 -20.70 46.05
CA ALA A 89 39.89 -21.07 44.64
C ALA A 89 41.26 -21.04 43.90
N PRO A 90 41.69 -22.17 43.25
CA PRO A 90 42.96 -22.21 42.53
C PRO A 90 42.95 -21.37 41.25
N GLU A 91 41.81 -21.13 40.64
CA GLU A 91 41.65 -20.35 39.41
C GLU A 91 40.94 -19.03 39.68
N PRO A 92 41.33 -17.95 38.96
CA PRO A 92 40.68 -16.67 39.08
C PRO A 92 39.30 -16.70 38.43
N GLN A 93 38.33 -16.04 39.03
CA GLN A 93 37.07 -15.71 38.37
C GLN A 93 37.29 -14.53 37.41
N THR A 94 36.90 -14.71 36.19
CA THR A 94 37.12 -13.71 35.12
C THR A 94 35.81 -13.13 34.64
N TRP A 95 35.73 -11.81 34.52
CA TRP A 95 34.62 -11.08 33.93
C TRP A 95 35.15 -10.28 32.74
N THR A 96 34.42 -10.35 31.63
CA THR A 96 34.61 -9.47 30.50
C THR A 96 33.75 -8.24 30.69
N ILE A 97 34.35 -7.07 30.74
CA ILE A 97 33.64 -5.80 30.93
C ILE A 97 33.73 -5.02 29.62
N GLN A 98 32.58 -4.64 29.08
CA GLN A 98 32.47 -3.77 27.92
C GLN A 98 31.96 -2.40 28.35
N VAL A 99 32.72 -1.36 28.16
CA VAL A 99 32.30 0.03 28.35
C VAL A 99 31.82 0.56 27.01
N VAL A 100 30.57 0.99 26.96
CA VAL A 100 29.95 1.59 25.75
C VAL A 100 29.79 3.09 25.96
N HIS A 101 29.74 3.83 24.87
CA HIS A 101 29.46 5.26 24.91
C HIS A 101 28.08 5.51 25.57
N SER A 102 27.95 6.58 26.34
CA SER A 102 26.70 6.88 27.09
C SER A 102 25.49 6.95 26.19
N LEU A 103 25.59 7.55 25.00
CA LEU A 103 24.53 7.61 23.99
C LEU A 103 24.14 6.25 23.47
N THR A 104 25.11 5.39 23.17
CA THR A 104 24.83 4.02 22.72
C THR A 104 24.05 3.25 23.78
N HIS A 105 24.40 3.46 25.06
CA HIS A 105 23.69 2.83 26.16
C HIS A 105 22.24 3.34 26.28
N GLN A 106 22.01 4.64 26.14
CA GLN A 106 20.67 5.24 26.16
C GLN A 106 19.82 4.76 25.00
N LEU A 107 20.33 4.81 23.76
CA LEU A 107 19.63 4.36 22.57
C LEU A 107 19.22 2.87 22.67
N LYS A 108 20.13 2.03 23.25
CA LYS A 108 19.84 0.61 23.47
C LYS A 108 18.77 0.38 24.56
N GLN A 109 18.78 1.19 25.63
CA GLN A 109 17.75 1.09 26.69
C GLN A 109 16.38 1.52 26.23
N GLU A 110 16.30 2.53 25.40
CA GLU A 110 15.04 3.04 24.84
C GLU A 110 14.54 2.25 23.64
N GLY A 111 15.32 1.24 23.19
CA GLY A 111 14.96 0.39 22.06
C GLY A 111 15.16 1.02 20.68
N TYR A 112 15.80 2.20 20.62
CA TYR A 112 16.17 2.85 19.37
C TYR A 112 17.54 2.37 18.90
N ALA A 113 17.65 1.93 17.65
CA ALA A 113 18.90 1.52 17.00
C ALA A 113 19.79 0.60 17.86
N PRO A 114 19.31 -0.58 18.29
CA PRO A 114 20.01 -1.45 19.25
C PRO A 114 21.35 -1.99 18.75
N GLN A 115 21.59 -1.94 17.43
CA GLN A 115 22.79 -2.45 16.78
C GLN A 115 23.78 -1.35 16.36
N ILE A 116 23.53 -0.09 16.73
CA ILE A 116 24.44 1.02 16.52
C ILE A 116 25.45 1.09 17.67
N GLU A 117 26.71 1.28 17.31
CA GLU A 117 27.81 1.54 18.22
C GLU A 117 28.45 2.90 17.89
N MET A 118 28.66 3.69 18.92
CA MET A 118 29.33 5.00 18.82
C MET A 118 30.64 4.97 19.53
N TYR A 119 31.69 5.41 18.84
CA TYR A 119 33.03 5.56 19.37
C TYR A 119 33.39 7.03 19.34
N SER A 120 33.83 7.55 20.47
CA SER A 120 34.34 8.92 20.57
C SER A 120 35.88 8.91 20.65
N ALA A 121 36.57 9.58 19.72
CA ALA A 121 37.99 9.75 19.71
C ALA A 121 38.31 11.18 19.29
N GLN A 122 39.04 11.93 20.16
CA GLN A 122 39.57 13.26 19.84
C GLN A 122 38.55 14.22 19.21
N ASP A 123 37.44 14.47 19.87
CA ASP A 123 36.34 15.36 19.39
C ASP A 123 35.54 14.88 18.14
N GLN A 124 35.80 13.68 17.66
CA GLN A 124 35.03 13.06 16.58
C GLN A 124 34.25 11.88 17.12
N THR A 125 33.01 11.78 16.74
CA THR A 125 32.16 10.60 17.00
C THR A 125 32.06 9.79 15.72
N LEU A 126 32.49 8.53 15.78
CA LEU A 126 32.34 7.54 14.73
C LEU A 126 31.08 6.71 15.06
N MET A 127 30.12 6.70 14.16
CA MET A 127 28.94 5.87 14.24
C MET A 127 29.10 4.67 13.32
N THR A 128 29.00 3.45 13.86
CA THR A 128 29.12 2.17 13.12
C THR A 128 27.98 1.26 13.50
N GLY A 129 27.76 0.22 12.71
CA GLY A 129 26.73 -0.79 12.98
C GLY A 129 25.62 -0.78 11.95
N TYR A 130 24.43 -1.18 12.36
CA TYR A 130 23.30 -1.45 11.50
C TYR A 130 22.01 -0.94 12.14
N THR A 131 21.12 -0.35 11.35
CA THR A 131 19.76 0.02 11.74
C THR A 131 18.75 -0.66 10.85
N ASP A 132 17.64 -1.09 11.42
CA ASP A 132 16.59 -1.77 10.67
C ASP A 132 15.79 -0.78 9.80
N THR A 133 15.64 0.45 10.26
CA THR A 133 14.84 1.47 9.57
C THR A 133 15.62 2.77 9.36
N MET A 134 15.23 3.54 8.34
CA MET A 134 15.77 4.87 8.07
C MET A 134 15.47 5.86 9.22
N LEU A 135 14.33 5.68 9.90
CA LEU A 135 13.96 6.51 11.05
C LEU A 135 14.92 6.29 12.22
N GLU A 136 15.22 5.05 12.56
CA GLU A 136 16.20 4.71 13.60
C GLU A 136 17.58 5.26 13.26
N HIS A 137 17.97 5.18 11.97
CA HIS A 137 19.23 5.76 11.51
C HIS A 137 19.25 7.27 11.70
N GLN A 138 18.19 8.00 11.33
CA GLN A 138 18.09 9.44 11.54
C GLN A 138 18.15 9.82 13.01
N VAL A 139 17.46 9.08 13.89
CA VAL A 139 17.50 9.32 15.34
C VAL A 139 18.92 9.11 15.88
N ALA A 140 19.59 8.02 15.49
CA ALA A 140 20.97 7.74 15.89
C ALA A 140 21.95 8.79 15.38
N HIS A 141 21.79 9.22 14.12
CA HIS A 141 22.61 10.25 13.49
C HIS A 141 22.41 11.63 14.18
N GLN A 142 21.17 12.00 14.49
CA GLN A 142 20.86 13.23 15.19
C GLN A 142 21.41 13.23 16.63
N ALA A 143 21.34 12.08 17.31
CA ALA A 143 21.95 11.87 18.62
C ALA A 143 23.49 12.02 18.53
N ALA A 144 24.15 11.46 17.52
CA ALA A 144 25.58 11.63 17.28
C ALA A 144 25.94 13.09 17.00
N GLN A 145 25.17 13.83 16.25
CA GLN A 145 25.36 15.27 15.96
C GLN A 145 25.25 16.15 17.21
N SER A 146 24.47 15.75 18.20
CA SER A 146 24.35 16.50 19.45
C SER A 146 25.66 16.52 20.28
N HIS A 147 26.55 15.55 20.05
CA HIS A 147 27.82 15.39 20.80
C HIS A 147 29.06 15.75 19.97
N ALA A 148 28.98 15.76 18.66
CA ALA A 148 30.08 16.15 17.78
C ALA A 148 29.59 16.99 16.62
N LYS A 149 30.31 18.04 16.26
CA LYS A 149 29.93 18.94 15.15
C LYS A 149 29.82 18.25 13.79
N ALA A 150 30.53 17.14 13.59
CA ALA A 150 30.49 16.35 12.37
C ALA A 150 30.78 14.88 12.71
N PRO A 151 29.79 14.07 13.06
CA PRO A 151 30.01 12.64 13.27
C PRO A 151 30.34 11.97 11.94
N ILE A 152 31.29 11.04 11.97
CA ILE A 152 31.62 10.18 10.84
C ILE A 152 30.66 8.99 10.91
N ASP A 153 29.80 8.90 9.92
CA ASP A 153 28.82 7.84 9.83
C ASP A 153 29.26 6.77 8.83
N VAL A 154 29.54 5.58 9.34
CA VAL A 154 29.90 4.36 8.59
C VAL A 154 28.87 3.26 8.84
N SER A 155 27.74 3.60 9.49
CA SER A 155 26.67 2.65 9.73
C SER A 155 25.92 2.31 8.43
N THR A 156 25.35 1.11 8.39
CA THR A 156 24.52 0.67 7.28
C THR A 156 23.07 0.65 7.73
N VAL A 157 22.19 1.17 6.86
CA VAL A 157 20.76 1.02 7.05
C VAL A 157 20.36 -0.32 6.42
N GLY A 158 19.59 -1.11 7.14
CA GLY A 158 19.00 -2.34 6.63
C GLY A 158 18.22 -2.08 5.37
N THR A 159 17.92 -3.12 4.64
CA THR A 159 17.11 -3.01 3.42
C THR A 159 15.87 -2.20 3.75
N THR A 160 15.86 -0.96 3.27
CA THR A 160 14.68 -0.10 3.34
C THR A 160 13.49 -0.95 2.94
N GLY A 161 12.57 -1.19 3.89
CA GLY A 161 11.43 -2.04 3.63
C GLY A 161 10.69 -1.56 2.38
N MET A 162 10.26 -2.50 1.54
CA MET A 162 9.44 -2.21 0.39
C MET A 162 7.99 -2.33 0.78
N VAL A 163 7.18 -1.38 0.32
CA VAL A 163 5.74 -1.37 0.52
C VAL A 163 5.09 -1.54 -0.85
N GLN A 164 4.24 -2.54 -0.96
CA GLN A 164 3.31 -2.69 -2.07
C GLN A 164 2.02 -1.95 -1.71
N ILE A 165 1.60 -1.05 -2.54
CA ILE A 165 0.37 -0.28 -2.38
C ILE A 165 -0.62 -0.74 -3.44
N GLU A 166 -1.74 -1.27 -3.00
CA GLU A 166 -2.87 -1.66 -3.83
C GLU A 166 -3.96 -0.61 -3.66
N VAL A 167 -4.44 -0.07 -4.76
CA VAL A 167 -5.56 0.88 -4.77
C VAL A 167 -6.70 0.29 -5.57
N GLN A 168 -7.91 0.33 -5.02
CA GLN A 168 -9.11 -0.11 -5.69
C GLN A 168 -10.00 1.10 -5.94
N ILE A 169 -10.28 1.37 -7.21
CA ILE A 169 -11.19 2.43 -7.65
C ILE A 169 -12.45 1.74 -8.18
N ALA A 170 -13.54 1.81 -7.45
CA ALA A 170 -14.81 1.22 -7.83
C ALA A 170 -15.84 2.32 -8.08
N GLU A 171 -16.40 2.35 -9.28
CA GLU A 171 -17.52 3.22 -9.64
C GLU A 171 -18.72 2.39 -10.08
N LEU A 172 -19.86 2.72 -9.53
CA LEU A 172 -21.16 2.19 -9.92
C LEU A 172 -21.98 3.35 -10.48
N SER A 173 -22.49 3.20 -11.70
CA SER A 173 -23.44 4.12 -12.27
C SER A 173 -24.72 3.38 -12.65
N SER A 174 -25.85 3.94 -12.23
CA SER A 174 -27.19 3.43 -12.55
C SER A 174 -28.02 4.53 -13.18
N SER A 175 -28.67 4.23 -14.27
CA SER A 175 -29.57 5.16 -14.96
C SER A 175 -30.93 4.49 -15.22
N VAL A 176 -31.97 5.18 -14.82
CA VAL A 176 -33.37 4.74 -15.04
C VAL A 176 -34.10 5.82 -15.83
N LEU A 177 -34.54 5.45 -17.01
CA LEU A 177 -35.36 6.31 -17.88
C LEU A 177 -36.75 5.70 -18.01
N LYS A 178 -37.79 6.49 -17.73
CA LYS A 178 -39.21 6.12 -17.93
C LYS A 178 -39.89 7.19 -18.72
N THR A 179 -40.42 6.85 -19.88
CA THR A 179 -41.20 7.75 -20.71
C THR A 179 -42.59 7.16 -20.94
N ILE A 180 -43.61 7.91 -20.58
CA ILE A 180 -45.03 7.52 -20.75
C ILE A 180 -45.78 8.68 -21.38
N GLY A 181 -46.40 8.46 -22.51
CA GLY A 181 -47.19 9.50 -23.15
C GLY A 181 -48.06 9.01 -24.32
N ILE A 182 -49.04 9.81 -24.69
CA ILE A 182 -49.97 9.54 -25.84
C ILE A 182 -49.87 10.70 -26.80
N ASN A 183 -49.60 10.40 -28.06
CA ASN A 183 -49.61 11.35 -29.18
C ASN A 183 -50.94 11.21 -29.94
N TRP A 184 -51.56 12.34 -30.20
CA TRP A 184 -52.85 12.43 -30.94
C TRP A 184 -52.59 13.17 -32.25
N GLN A 185 -53.06 12.57 -33.34
CA GLN A 185 -53.01 13.19 -34.66
C GLN A 185 -54.38 13.12 -35.31
N GLY A 186 -54.83 14.18 -35.93
CA GLY A 186 -56.12 14.20 -36.65
C GLY A 186 -56.10 15.13 -37.87
N THR A 187 -56.91 14.80 -38.85
CA THR A 187 -57.13 15.59 -40.06
C THR A 187 -58.59 16.08 -40.06
N GLY A 188 -58.79 17.40 -39.93
CA GLY A 188 -60.13 18.01 -39.91
C GLY A 188 -60.33 18.98 -41.03
N ARG A 189 -61.59 19.54 -41.15
CA ARG A 189 -62.01 20.51 -42.18
C ARG A 189 -61.22 21.83 -42.21
N GLY A 190 -60.34 22.04 -41.23
CA GLY A 190 -59.44 23.18 -41.09
C GLY A 190 -57.98 22.88 -41.26
N GLY A 191 -57.61 21.65 -41.73
CA GLY A 191 -56.22 21.22 -41.89
C GLY A 191 -55.84 20.06 -40.96
N ASN A 192 -54.58 19.66 -41.05
CA ASN A 192 -54.03 18.63 -40.17
C ASN A 192 -53.75 19.26 -38.80
N TRP A 193 -54.31 18.69 -37.77
CA TRP A 193 -53.97 19.05 -36.41
C TRP A 193 -53.20 17.88 -35.77
N SER A 194 -52.11 18.18 -35.11
CA SER A 194 -51.39 17.21 -34.32
C SER A 194 -51.18 17.80 -32.92
N PHE A 195 -51.60 17.03 -31.96
CA PHE A 195 -51.25 17.24 -30.57
C PHE A 195 -50.09 16.33 -30.27
N ASN A 196 -48.92 16.87 -30.54
CA ASN A 196 -47.68 16.20 -30.12
C ASN A 196 -47.40 16.62 -28.68
N SER A 197 -47.49 15.70 -27.75
CA SER A 197 -46.71 15.78 -26.54
C SER A 197 -45.22 15.93 -26.97
N PRO A 198 -44.39 16.77 -26.35
CA PRO A 198 -43.15 17.24 -26.92
C PRO A 198 -42.28 16.09 -27.39
N GLN A 199 -41.83 16.27 -28.60
CA GLN A 199 -40.83 15.57 -29.39
C GLN A 199 -39.92 14.64 -28.60
N ASN A 200 -40.23 13.39 -28.58
CA ASN A 200 -39.29 12.28 -28.72
C ASN A 200 -40.09 10.98 -28.74
N ILE A 201 -40.57 10.60 -29.90
CA ILE A 201 -41.02 9.23 -30.12
C ILE A 201 -39.78 8.39 -30.02
N VAL A 202 -39.60 7.72 -28.91
CA VAL A 202 -38.49 6.80 -28.72
C VAL A 202 -38.67 5.65 -29.70
N SER A 203 -37.77 5.55 -30.67
CA SER A 203 -37.84 4.57 -31.76
C SER A 203 -37.82 3.12 -31.27
N ASN A 204 -37.41 2.88 -30.04
CA ASN A 204 -37.21 1.53 -29.45
C ASN A 204 -38.20 1.20 -28.32
N GLY A 205 -39.24 2.02 -28.08
CA GLY A 205 -40.25 1.78 -27.05
C GLY A 205 -41.44 0.95 -27.56
N PHE A 206 -42.21 0.40 -26.64
CA PHE A 206 -43.51 -0.25 -26.96
C PHE A 206 -44.49 0.84 -27.43
N ASN A 207 -44.87 0.77 -28.70
CA ASN A 207 -45.79 1.71 -29.31
C ASN A 207 -47.07 1.00 -29.71
N ILE A 208 -48.21 1.44 -29.19
CA ILE A 208 -49.53 0.99 -29.66
C ILE A 208 -50.10 2.11 -30.51
N ILE A 209 -50.40 1.79 -31.77
CA ILE A 209 -51.04 2.72 -32.70
C ILE A 209 -52.52 2.33 -32.80
N PHE A 210 -53.37 3.25 -32.43
CA PHE A 210 -54.83 3.13 -32.66
C PHE A 210 -55.19 3.98 -33.88
N ASP A 211 -55.49 3.32 -34.97
CA ASP A 211 -55.96 3.98 -36.19
C ASP A 211 -57.47 3.82 -36.26
N GLY A 212 -58.19 4.78 -35.70
CA GLY A 212 -59.67 4.69 -35.53
C GLY A 212 -60.47 5.16 -36.73
N SER A 213 -59.91 5.92 -37.66
CA SER A 213 -60.60 6.36 -38.94
C SER A 213 -59.53 7.11 -39.78
N ARG A 214 -59.89 7.43 -41.05
CA ARG A 214 -59.02 8.19 -41.96
C ARG A 214 -58.66 9.59 -41.45
N HIS A 215 -59.18 10.02 -40.31
CA HIS A 215 -59.02 11.37 -39.77
C HIS A 215 -58.43 11.41 -38.37
N PHE A 216 -58.17 10.29 -37.71
CA PHE A 216 -57.73 10.27 -36.32
C PHE A 216 -56.81 9.08 -36.03
N SER A 217 -55.64 9.32 -35.52
CA SER A 217 -54.72 8.30 -35.02
C SER A 217 -54.17 8.72 -33.64
N SER A 218 -54.02 7.76 -32.77
CA SER A 218 -53.36 7.95 -31.48
C SER A 218 -52.23 6.94 -31.29
N ARG A 219 -51.15 7.36 -30.72
CA ARG A 219 -49.98 6.51 -30.42
C ARG A 219 -49.68 6.58 -28.95
N LEU A 220 -49.79 5.47 -28.27
CA LEU A 220 -49.27 5.30 -26.91
C LEU A 220 -47.79 4.89 -26.96
N ALA A 221 -46.93 5.67 -26.37
CA ALA A 221 -45.52 5.35 -26.20
C ALA A 221 -45.23 5.00 -24.73
N LEU A 222 -44.68 3.83 -24.52
CA LEU A 222 -44.22 3.38 -23.20
C LEU A 222 -42.83 2.84 -23.33
N LEU A 223 -41.89 3.46 -22.60
CA LEU A 223 -40.51 3.03 -22.53
C LEU A 223 -40.03 3.05 -21.09
N GLN A 224 -39.37 1.97 -20.70
CA GLN A 224 -38.56 1.92 -19.50
C GLN A 224 -37.20 1.31 -19.84
N THR A 225 -36.14 2.04 -19.56
CA THR A 225 -34.76 1.57 -19.73
C THR A 225 -34.04 1.65 -18.39
N ASN A 226 -33.35 0.59 -18.03
CA ASN A 226 -32.52 0.52 -16.85
C ASN A 226 -31.11 0.15 -17.32
N ASP A 227 -30.13 1.06 -17.11
CA ASP A 227 -28.75 0.84 -17.41
C ASP A 227 -27.96 0.78 -16.11
N LEU A 228 -27.09 -0.21 -16.01
CA LEU A 228 -26.18 -0.39 -14.88
C LEU A 228 -24.78 -0.61 -15.44
N ALA A 229 -23.85 0.25 -15.03
CA ALA A 229 -22.43 0.09 -15.37
C ALA A 229 -21.59 0.08 -14.10
N ARG A 230 -20.61 -0.83 -14.06
CA ARG A 230 -19.62 -0.92 -12.99
C ARG A 230 -18.24 -0.81 -13.61
N ILE A 231 -17.43 0.10 -13.08
CA ILE A 231 -16.03 0.27 -13.43
C ILE A 231 -15.21 -0.14 -12.19
N LEU A 232 -14.23 -1.00 -12.39
CA LEU A 232 -13.29 -1.41 -11.37
C LEU A 232 -11.88 -1.30 -11.94
N ALA A 233 -11.00 -0.58 -11.23
CA ALA A 233 -9.59 -0.46 -11.53
C ALA A 233 -8.77 -0.73 -10.28
N GLU A 234 -7.75 -1.57 -10.40
CA GLU A 234 -6.92 -2.05 -9.28
C GLU A 234 -5.43 -1.85 -9.59
N PRO A 235 -4.92 -0.60 -9.67
CA PRO A 235 -3.50 -0.37 -9.84
C PRO A 235 -2.73 -0.79 -8.58
N THR A 236 -1.60 -1.46 -8.80
CA THR A 236 -0.68 -1.88 -7.74
C THR A 236 0.71 -1.34 -8.05
N LEU A 237 1.37 -0.76 -7.06
CA LEU A 237 2.68 -0.17 -7.18
C LEU A 237 3.54 -0.49 -5.96
N VAL A 238 4.82 -0.78 -6.19
CA VAL A 238 5.80 -1.02 -5.13
C VAL A 238 6.72 0.18 -5.03
N ALA A 239 6.95 0.65 -3.81
CA ALA A 239 7.88 1.73 -3.51
C ALA A 239 8.75 1.40 -2.29
N LEU A 240 9.96 1.93 -2.27
CA LEU A 240 10.81 1.90 -1.09
C LEU A 240 10.31 2.90 -0.04
N SER A 241 10.46 2.56 1.24
CA SER A 241 10.16 3.47 2.34
C SER A 241 10.94 4.79 2.19
N GLY A 242 10.23 5.93 2.28
CA GLY A 242 10.79 7.27 2.11
C GLY A 242 11.01 7.71 0.65
N GLN A 243 10.67 6.88 -0.35
CA GLN A 243 10.81 7.21 -1.76
C GLN A 243 9.44 7.35 -2.43
N SER A 244 9.38 8.24 -3.45
CA SER A 244 8.18 8.39 -4.27
C SER A 244 8.27 7.52 -5.50
N ALA A 245 7.17 6.86 -5.84
CA ALA A 245 7.01 6.09 -7.07
C ALA A 245 5.74 6.51 -7.80
N SER A 246 5.74 6.41 -9.13
CA SER A 246 4.58 6.71 -9.97
C SER A 246 4.41 5.65 -11.05
N PHE A 247 3.16 5.38 -11.38
CA PHE A 247 2.73 4.44 -12.41
C PHE A 247 1.62 5.09 -13.23
N LEU A 248 1.64 4.90 -14.54
CA LEU A 248 0.57 5.31 -15.44
C LEU A 248 0.33 4.20 -16.47
N SER A 249 -0.91 3.75 -16.58
CA SER A 249 -1.35 2.81 -17.61
C SER A 249 -2.48 3.45 -18.41
N GLY A 250 -2.20 3.79 -19.66
CA GLY A 250 -3.17 4.52 -20.48
C GLY A 250 -2.60 4.89 -21.86
N GLY A 251 -2.99 6.04 -22.35
CA GLY A 251 -2.54 6.61 -23.60
C GLY A 251 -2.46 8.12 -23.53
N ALA A 252 -2.21 8.77 -24.66
CA ALA A 252 -2.20 10.23 -24.79
C ALA A 252 -3.11 10.66 -25.93
N ILE A 253 -3.93 11.71 -25.72
CA ILE A 253 -4.75 12.33 -26.75
C ILE A 253 -4.08 13.59 -27.27
N PRO A 254 -4.06 13.82 -28.60
CA PRO A 254 -3.58 15.07 -29.17
C PRO A 254 -4.66 16.14 -29.01
N VAL A 255 -4.32 17.22 -28.32
CA VAL A 255 -5.19 18.40 -28.18
C VAL A 255 -4.60 19.55 -29.02
N PRO A 256 -5.31 20.06 -30.02
CA PRO A 256 -4.81 21.21 -30.80
C PRO A 256 -4.78 22.44 -29.90
N ILE A 257 -3.65 23.14 -29.94
CA ILE A 257 -3.44 24.42 -29.27
C ILE A 257 -3.18 25.51 -30.34
N ALA A 258 -3.64 26.72 -30.08
CA ALA A 258 -3.34 27.85 -30.93
C ALA A 258 -1.86 28.21 -30.77
N GLY A 259 -1.07 28.02 -31.83
CA GLY A 259 0.29 28.52 -31.94
C GLY A 259 0.29 30.02 -32.30
N GLY A 260 1.34 30.76 -31.98
CA GLY A 260 1.52 32.14 -32.44
C GLY A 260 1.58 32.23 -33.96
N LEU A 261 1.18 33.39 -34.53
CA LEU A 261 1.23 33.68 -35.97
C LEU A 261 0.41 32.75 -36.88
N GLY A 262 -0.71 32.22 -36.40
CA GLY A 262 -1.61 31.39 -37.21
C GLY A 262 -1.13 29.93 -37.38
N THR A 263 -0.08 29.50 -36.69
CA THR A 263 0.35 28.10 -36.64
C THR A 263 -0.50 27.32 -35.62
N GLN A 264 -0.80 26.07 -35.94
CA GLN A 264 -1.45 25.17 -34.99
C GLN A 264 -0.38 24.27 -34.38
N GLY A 265 -0.38 24.17 -33.04
CA GLY A 265 0.40 23.20 -32.29
C GLY A 265 -0.48 22.06 -31.80
N VAL A 266 0.14 20.98 -31.35
CA VAL A 266 -0.54 19.85 -30.74
C VAL A 266 0.10 19.60 -29.37
N GLU A 267 -0.71 19.59 -28.34
CA GLU A 267 -0.32 19.18 -26.99
C GLU A 267 -0.88 17.76 -26.72
N TYR A 268 -0.03 16.85 -26.27
CA TYR A 268 -0.47 15.53 -25.86
C TYR A 268 -0.85 15.55 -24.38
N ARG A 269 -2.05 15.06 -24.09
CA ARG A 269 -2.53 14.90 -22.72
C ARG A 269 -2.73 13.44 -22.39
N ASP A 270 -2.07 13.00 -21.34
CA ASP A 270 -2.17 11.63 -20.86
C ASP A 270 -3.55 11.38 -20.28
N PHE A 271 -4.04 10.15 -20.47
CA PHE A 271 -5.25 9.62 -19.85
C PHE A 271 -5.06 8.15 -19.49
N GLY A 272 -5.88 7.63 -18.58
CA GLY A 272 -5.81 6.26 -18.11
C GLY A 272 -5.83 6.16 -16.59
N ILE A 273 -5.20 5.14 -16.05
CA ILE A 273 -5.11 4.88 -14.61
C ILE A 273 -3.71 5.24 -14.14
N GLY A 274 -3.62 6.26 -13.31
CA GLY A 274 -2.39 6.75 -12.70
C GLY A 274 -2.39 6.50 -11.18
N LEU A 275 -1.22 6.23 -10.63
CA LEU A 275 -1.01 6.06 -9.20
C LEU A 275 0.35 6.64 -8.82
N THR A 276 0.35 7.63 -7.94
CA THR A 276 1.58 8.14 -7.32
C THR A 276 1.53 7.88 -5.83
N VAL A 277 2.61 7.34 -5.26
CA VAL A 277 2.69 6.95 -3.86
C VAL A 277 4.03 7.33 -3.24
N SER A 278 4.01 7.64 -1.94
CA SER A 278 5.20 7.84 -1.13
C SER A 278 4.96 7.22 0.25
N PRO A 279 5.32 5.94 0.44
CA PRO A 279 5.19 5.27 1.72
C PRO A 279 6.36 5.59 2.64
N THR A 280 6.13 5.62 3.95
CA THR A 280 7.16 5.66 5.00
C THR A 280 6.80 4.67 6.08
N ILE A 281 7.65 3.70 6.32
CA ILE A 281 7.45 2.72 7.40
C ILE A 281 7.81 3.38 8.72
N LEU A 282 6.88 3.36 9.66
CA LEU A 282 7.03 3.85 11.03
C LEU A 282 7.34 2.67 11.99
N ALA A 283 7.50 2.98 13.28
CA ALA A 283 7.60 1.95 14.30
C ALA A 283 6.33 1.07 14.36
N ASN A 284 6.46 -0.17 14.80
CA ASN A 284 5.35 -1.13 14.96
C ASN A 284 4.59 -1.45 13.67
N ASP A 285 5.29 -1.59 12.55
CA ASP A 285 4.74 -1.96 11.23
C ASP A 285 3.61 -1.03 10.74
N ARG A 286 3.59 0.21 11.25
CA ARG A 286 2.71 1.27 10.76
C ARG A 286 3.32 1.90 9.52
N ILE A 287 2.49 2.24 8.55
CA ILE A 287 2.88 2.80 7.26
C ILE A 287 2.18 4.14 7.09
N ALA A 288 2.95 5.22 7.12
CA ALA A 288 2.49 6.53 6.70
C ALA A 288 2.56 6.60 5.17
N LEU A 289 1.45 6.86 4.52
CA LEU A 289 1.32 6.78 3.07
C LEU A 289 0.72 8.06 2.50
N LYS A 290 1.49 8.73 1.64
CA LYS A 290 0.94 9.70 0.71
C LYS A 290 0.51 8.96 -0.55
N VAL A 291 -0.76 9.09 -0.95
CA VAL A 291 -1.32 8.40 -2.11
C VAL A 291 -2.14 9.34 -2.97
N ALA A 292 -1.85 9.34 -4.28
CA ALA A 292 -2.54 10.16 -5.27
C ALA A 292 -2.96 9.29 -6.47
N PRO A 293 -4.07 8.54 -6.36
CA PRO A 293 -4.66 7.83 -7.49
C PRO A 293 -5.38 8.79 -8.43
N GLU A 294 -5.30 8.48 -9.72
CA GLU A 294 -6.01 9.17 -10.78
C GLU A 294 -6.57 8.16 -11.78
N SER A 295 -7.85 8.34 -12.16
CA SER A 295 -8.49 7.58 -13.24
C SER A 295 -9.11 8.56 -14.21
N SER A 296 -8.70 8.50 -15.47
CA SER A 296 -9.21 9.36 -16.51
C SER A 296 -9.66 8.56 -17.72
N ASP A 297 -10.89 8.84 -18.18
CA ASP A 297 -11.53 8.18 -19.30
C ASP A 297 -11.92 9.19 -20.39
N LEU A 298 -11.96 8.72 -21.64
CA LEU A 298 -12.41 9.52 -22.77
C LEU A 298 -13.94 9.56 -22.85
N ASP A 299 -14.50 10.76 -22.82
CA ASP A 299 -15.94 10.99 -22.96
C ASP A 299 -16.28 11.53 -24.36
N TYR A 300 -16.72 10.65 -25.24
CA TYR A 300 -17.13 10.99 -26.59
C TYR A 300 -18.54 11.62 -26.65
N THR A 301 -19.34 11.51 -25.58
CA THR A 301 -20.68 12.11 -25.51
C THR A 301 -20.59 13.63 -25.46
N ASN A 302 -19.59 14.13 -24.70
CA ASN A 302 -19.33 15.55 -24.54
C ASN A 302 -18.16 16.04 -25.43
N ALA A 303 -17.90 15.34 -26.56
CA ALA A 303 -16.84 15.71 -27.49
C ALA A 303 -17.17 17.02 -28.20
N ILE A 304 -16.14 17.85 -28.40
CA ILE A 304 -16.21 19.05 -29.22
C ILE A 304 -15.66 18.77 -30.63
N THR A 305 -16.27 19.37 -31.63
CA THR A 305 -15.75 19.29 -33.01
C THR A 305 -15.05 20.59 -33.35
N SER A 306 -13.77 20.52 -33.69
CA SER A 306 -12.94 21.65 -34.14
C SER A 306 -12.22 21.25 -35.44
N ASN A 307 -12.38 22.04 -36.52
CA ASN A 307 -11.75 21.77 -37.82
C ASN A 307 -11.94 20.33 -38.32
N ASP A 308 -13.17 19.82 -38.30
CA ASP A 308 -13.55 18.45 -38.66
C ASP A 308 -12.94 17.33 -37.77
N MET A 309 -12.19 17.70 -36.74
CA MET A 309 -11.67 16.76 -35.74
C MET A 309 -12.58 16.73 -34.53
N ARG A 310 -13.03 15.54 -34.15
CA ARG A 310 -13.82 15.32 -32.95
C ARG A 310 -12.90 15.02 -31.77
N ILE A 311 -12.80 15.97 -30.82
CA ILE A 311 -11.95 15.88 -29.64
C ILE A 311 -12.83 15.45 -28.46
N PRO A 312 -12.59 14.28 -27.85
CA PRO A 312 -13.35 13.82 -26.70
C PRO A 312 -13.03 14.68 -25.47
N ALA A 313 -13.99 14.82 -24.56
CA ALA A 313 -13.74 15.35 -23.23
C ALA A 313 -13.02 14.31 -22.37
N LEU A 314 -12.30 14.76 -21.34
CA LEU A 314 -11.71 13.89 -20.33
C LEU A 314 -12.58 13.89 -19.07
N ARG A 315 -12.97 12.70 -18.61
CA ARG A 315 -13.62 12.50 -17.33
C ARG A 315 -12.56 12.05 -16.34
N VAL A 316 -12.23 12.91 -15.39
CA VAL A 316 -11.14 12.69 -14.43
C VAL A 316 -11.70 12.44 -13.02
N ARG A 317 -11.17 11.42 -12.35
CA ARG A 317 -11.39 11.12 -10.94
C ARG A 317 -10.03 11.11 -10.27
N LYS A 318 -9.80 12.00 -9.33
CA LYS A 318 -8.50 12.19 -8.69
C LYS A 318 -8.67 12.45 -7.19
N THR A 319 -7.79 11.86 -6.42
CA THR A 319 -7.66 12.10 -4.97
C THR A 319 -6.19 12.28 -4.64
N ASP A 320 -5.85 13.16 -3.71
CA ASP A 320 -4.51 13.31 -3.14
C ASP A 320 -4.68 13.42 -1.62
N THR A 321 -4.16 12.44 -0.89
CA THR A 321 -4.36 12.35 0.55
C THR A 321 -3.16 11.69 1.23
N PHE A 322 -3.10 11.89 2.56
CA PHE A 322 -2.11 11.30 3.43
C PHE A 322 -2.82 10.51 4.52
N VAL A 323 -2.47 9.23 4.69
CA VAL A 323 -3.10 8.32 5.65
C VAL A 323 -2.03 7.48 6.36
N GLU A 324 -2.35 6.99 7.54
CA GLU A 324 -1.53 6.06 8.30
C GLU A 324 -2.30 4.76 8.52
N LEU A 325 -1.73 3.63 8.10
CA LEU A 325 -2.35 2.31 8.11
C LEU A 325 -1.36 1.26 8.64
N GLY A 326 -1.88 0.17 9.17
CA GLY A 326 -1.09 -1.03 9.45
C GLY A 326 -0.86 -1.88 8.19
N ASP A 327 0.04 -2.85 8.29
CA ASP A 327 0.32 -3.81 7.22
C ASP A 327 -0.95 -4.61 6.87
N GLY A 328 -1.39 -4.54 5.60
CA GLY A 328 -2.59 -5.21 5.10
C GLY A 328 -3.92 -4.57 5.50
N GLU A 329 -3.94 -3.47 6.23
CA GLU A 329 -5.16 -2.74 6.56
C GLU A 329 -5.69 -1.98 5.35
N SER A 330 -6.99 -2.08 5.09
CA SER A 330 -7.68 -1.38 4.01
C SER A 330 -8.44 -0.19 4.54
N PHE A 331 -8.36 0.95 3.85
CA PHE A 331 -9.07 2.16 4.22
C PHE A 331 -9.69 2.86 3.02
N ILE A 332 -10.91 3.37 3.19
CA ILE A 332 -11.60 4.17 2.17
C ILE A 332 -11.07 5.59 2.25
N ILE A 333 -10.29 6.00 1.24
CA ILE A 333 -9.66 7.33 1.20
C ILE A 333 -10.52 8.39 0.52
N SER A 334 -11.48 7.98 -0.31
CA SER A 334 -12.39 8.90 -1.00
C SER A 334 -13.67 8.19 -1.38
N GLY A 335 -14.77 8.94 -1.42
CA GLY A 335 -16.06 8.47 -1.89
C GLY A 335 -16.91 9.62 -2.42
N LEU A 336 -17.79 9.31 -3.37
CA LEU A 336 -18.78 10.22 -3.92
C LEU A 336 -20.08 9.47 -4.15
N VAL A 337 -21.17 10.03 -3.67
CA VAL A 337 -22.53 9.61 -4.04
C VAL A 337 -23.22 10.79 -4.69
N SER A 338 -23.66 10.60 -5.93
CA SER A 338 -24.39 11.62 -6.68
C SER A 338 -25.67 11.02 -7.22
N ARG A 339 -26.81 11.65 -6.90
CA ARG A 339 -28.12 11.27 -7.41
C ARG A 339 -28.77 12.46 -8.06
N THR A 340 -29.10 12.32 -9.33
CA THR A 340 -29.81 13.34 -10.11
C THR A 340 -31.15 12.79 -10.54
N THR A 341 -32.24 13.43 -10.16
CA THR A 341 -33.58 13.07 -10.57
C THR A 341 -34.19 14.22 -11.34
N ARG A 342 -34.65 13.95 -12.56
CA ARG A 342 -35.38 14.90 -13.40
C ARG A 342 -36.71 14.30 -13.75
N ALA A 343 -37.78 15.01 -13.45
CA ALA A 343 -39.13 14.66 -13.85
C ALA A 343 -39.69 15.82 -14.66
N ASN A 344 -39.97 15.57 -15.92
CA ASN A 344 -40.61 16.53 -16.81
C ASN A 344 -42.01 16.06 -17.13
N VAL A 345 -43.01 16.88 -16.82
CA VAL A 345 -44.43 16.59 -17.11
C VAL A 345 -44.96 17.67 -18.04
N SER A 346 -45.24 17.29 -19.27
CA SER A 346 -45.89 18.13 -20.25
C SER A 346 -47.35 17.75 -20.34
N LYS A 347 -48.28 18.70 -20.16
CA LYS A 347 -49.71 18.46 -20.15
C LYS A 347 -50.52 19.51 -20.90
N LEU A 348 -51.65 19.11 -21.43
CA LEU A 348 -52.63 20.09 -21.92
C LEU A 348 -53.28 20.82 -20.73
N PRO A 349 -53.26 22.15 -20.71
CA PRO A 349 -54.02 22.90 -19.67
C PRO A 349 -55.47 22.46 -19.61
N LEU A 350 -56.02 22.33 -18.41
CA LEU A 350 -57.35 21.87 -18.07
C LEU A 350 -57.60 20.39 -18.26
N LEU A 351 -57.31 19.80 -19.44
CA LEU A 351 -57.54 18.39 -19.74
C LEU A 351 -56.53 17.47 -19.04
N GLY A 352 -55.25 17.86 -18.98
CA GLY A 352 -54.22 17.12 -18.30
C GLY A 352 -54.33 17.10 -16.78
N ASP A 353 -55.16 17.95 -16.20
CA ASP A 353 -55.40 18.08 -14.74
C ASP A 353 -56.54 17.22 -14.24
N LEU A 354 -57.33 16.64 -15.14
CA LEU A 354 -58.46 15.82 -14.76
C LEU A 354 -58.01 14.48 -14.15
N PRO A 355 -58.67 14.05 -13.07
CA PRO A 355 -58.36 12.75 -12.47
C PRO A 355 -58.73 11.65 -13.48
N ILE A 356 -57.87 10.61 -13.57
CA ILE A 356 -57.98 9.44 -14.44
C ILE A 356 -57.81 9.80 -15.93
N ILE A 357 -58.68 10.68 -16.48
CA ILE A 357 -58.68 11.06 -17.91
C ILE A 357 -57.46 11.91 -18.27
N GLY A 358 -56.93 12.70 -17.36
CA GLY A 358 -55.76 13.56 -17.58
C GLY A 358 -54.50 12.79 -17.97
N SER A 359 -54.38 11.50 -17.65
CA SER A 359 -53.28 10.65 -18.08
C SER A 359 -53.18 10.52 -19.61
N PHE A 360 -54.28 10.67 -20.35
CA PHE A 360 -54.33 10.66 -21.81
C PHE A 360 -53.86 11.99 -22.44
N PHE A 361 -53.78 13.05 -21.67
CA PHE A 361 -53.41 14.41 -22.12
C PHE A 361 -52.16 14.95 -21.46
N ARG A 362 -51.33 14.05 -20.89
CA ARG A 362 -50.04 14.38 -20.31
C ARG A 362 -48.96 13.40 -20.76
N ASN A 363 -47.75 13.91 -20.90
CA ASN A 363 -46.55 13.09 -21.08
C ASN A 363 -45.66 13.27 -19.88
N MET A 364 -45.03 12.22 -19.43
CA MET A 364 -44.10 12.21 -18.31
C MET A 364 -42.79 11.55 -18.74
N ASP A 365 -41.71 12.32 -18.62
CA ASP A 365 -40.34 11.85 -18.77
C ASP A 365 -39.70 11.87 -17.40
N TYR A 366 -39.36 10.69 -16.92
CA TYR A 366 -38.64 10.54 -15.65
C TYR A 366 -37.25 9.98 -15.93
N HIS A 367 -36.24 10.71 -15.50
CA HIS A 367 -34.84 10.30 -15.60
C HIS A 367 -34.22 10.37 -14.23
N GLN A 368 -33.64 9.27 -13.78
CA GLN A 368 -32.86 9.18 -12.55
C GLN A 368 -31.49 8.62 -12.89
N GLU A 369 -30.47 9.35 -12.49
CA GLU A 369 -29.06 8.94 -12.60
C GLU A 369 -28.46 8.91 -11.20
N GLU A 370 -27.84 7.80 -10.87
CA GLU A 370 -27.15 7.59 -9.60
C GLU A 370 -25.72 7.11 -9.88
N ARG A 371 -24.77 7.75 -9.26
CA ARG A 371 -23.35 7.43 -9.36
C ARG A 371 -22.75 7.32 -7.97
N GLU A 372 -22.05 6.23 -7.74
CA GLU A 372 -21.32 5.97 -6.50
C GLU A 372 -19.87 5.68 -6.85
N LEU A 373 -18.95 6.38 -6.23
CA LEU A 373 -17.51 6.20 -6.36
C LEU A 373 -16.93 5.89 -4.99
N VAL A 374 -16.07 4.88 -4.92
CA VAL A 374 -15.29 4.53 -3.72
C VAL A 374 -13.86 4.25 -4.13
N ILE A 375 -12.92 4.83 -3.39
CA ILE A 375 -11.48 4.59 -3.55
C ILE A 375 -10.96 4.00 -2.24
N VAL A 376 -10.40 2.80 -2.31
CA VAL A 376 -9.83 2.05 -1.20
C VAL A 376 -8.33 1.91 -1.40
N VAL A 377 -7.54 2.01 -0.34
CA VAL A 377 -6.10 1.77 -0.35
C VAL A 377 -5.73 0.70 0.67
N THR A 378 -4.79 -0.17 0.28
CA THR A 378 -4.25 -1.25 1.12
C THR A 378 -2.74 -1.32 0.94
N PRO A 379 -1.93 -0.88 1.92
CA PRO A 379 -0.49 -1.07 1.89
C PRO A 379 -0.12 -2.46 2.43
N ARG A 380 0.96 -3.05 1.90
CA ARG A 380 1.53 -4.33 2.37
C ARG A 380 3.04 -4.26 2.41
N LEU A 381 3.64 -4.73 3.48
CA LEU A 381 5.08 -4.91 3.58
C LEU A 381 5.49 -6.14 2.77
N ILE A 382 6.39 -5.96 1.82
CA ILE A 382 6.86 -7.05 0.95
C ILE A 382 8.38 -7.16 1.00
N ARG A 383 8.86 -8.36 0.63
CA ARG A 383 10.29 -8.65 0.45
C ARG A 383 10.56 -9.03 -0.99
N PRO A 384 11.77 -8.76 -1.52
CA PRO A 384 12.16 -9.23 -2.84
C PRO A 384 12.05 -10.74 -2.96
N ILE A 385 11.69 -11.20 -4.15
CA ILE A 385 11.65 -12.62 -4.47
C ILE A 385 13.09 -13.14 -4.55
N ALA A 386 13.35 -14.31 -3.97
CA ALA A 386 14.67 -14.91 -3.97
C ALA A 386 15.18 -15.18 -5.40
N ALA A 387 16.48 -14.99 -5.61
CA ALA A 387 17.10 -15.24 -6.90
C ALA A 387 16.88 -16.71 -7.33
N GLY A 388 16.48 -16.91 -8.59
CA GLY A 388 16.23 -18.25 -9.15
C GLY A 388 14.80 -18.80 -8.95
N THR A 389 13.90 -18.04 -8.32
CA THR A 389 12.49 -18.42 -8.23
C THR A 389 11.81 -18.21 -9.59
N GLU A 390 11.16 -19.25 -10.10
CA GLU A 390 10.40 -19.17 -11.35
C GLU A 390 9.13 -18.33 -11.16
N LEU A 391 9.06 -17.21 -11.88
CA LEU A 391 7.91 -16.30 -11.85
C LEU A 391 6.91 -16.73 -12.92
N ARG A 392 5.68 -16.98 -12.50
CA ARG A 392 4.57 -17.21 -13.44
C ARG A 392 4.05 -15.87 -13.92
N LEU A 393 4.27 -15.56 -15.19
CA LEU A 393 3.77 -14.35 -15.81
C LEU A 393 2.32 -14.54 -16.30
N PRO A 394 1.48 -13.48 -16.27
CA PRO A 394 0.16 -13.52 -16.86
C PRO A 394 0.24 -13.92 -18.34
N GLY A 395 -0.59 -14.86 -18.78
CA GLY A 395 -0.61 -15.34 -20.15
C GLY A 395 0.24 -16.60 -20.46
N GLN A 396 1.17 -17.00 -19.61
CA GLN A 396 1.97 -18.22 -19.85
C GLN A 396 1.13 -19.49 -20.00
N ASP A 397 -0.02 -19.56 -19.32
CA ASP A 397 -0.96 -20.66 -19.47
C ASP A 397 -1.84 -20.54 -20.71
N THR A 398 -1.86 -19.37 -21.38
CA THR A 398 -2.68 -19.12 -22.56
C THR A 398 -1.97 -19.53 -23.86
N ASP A 399 -0.63 -19.56 -23.84
CA ASP A 399 0.21 -19.96 -24.99
C ASP A 399 0.29 -21.47 -25.21
N ARG A 400 -0.44 -22.27 -24.44
CA ARG A 400 -0.52 -23.72 -24.69
C ARG A 400 -1.33 -23.97 -25.96
N PRO A 401 -0.75 -24.67 -26.96
CA PRO A 401 -1.39 -24.90 -28.28
C PRO A 401 -2.73 -25.65 -28.21
N ASP A 402 -3.01 -26.31 -27.10
CA ASP A 402 -4.24 -27.10 -26.91
C ASP A 402 -5.51 -26.22 -26.65
N ARG A 403 -5.37 -24.91 -26.47
CA ARG A 403 -6.52 -24.02 -26.22
C ARG A 403 -7.13 -23.40 -27.48
N PHE A 404 -6.53 -23.57 -28.65
CA PHE A 404 -7.17 -23.17 -29.92
C PHE A 404 -8.47 -23.92 -30.22
N SER A 405 -8.68 -25.09 -29.61
CA SER A 405 -9.94 -25.84 -29.75
C SER A 405 -11.14 -25.15 -29.09
N ASN A 406 -10.91 -24.30 -28.08
CA ASN A 406 -11.99 -23.64 -27.34
C ASN A 406 -12.63 -22.46 -28.10
N ALA A 407 -11.90 -21.81 -29.00
CA ALA A 407 -12.46 -20.75 -29.84
C ALA A 407 -13.51 -21.31 -30.84
N TRP A 408 -13.21 -22.45 -31.44
CA TRP A 408 -14.15 -23.16 -32.30
C TRP A 408 -15.30 -23.80 -31.53
N GLY A 409 -15.01 -24.33 -30.33
CA GLY A 409 -16.06 -24.83 -29.43
C GLY A 409 -17.03 -23.75 -28.98
N ALA A 410 -16.53 -22.55 -28.61
CA ALA A 410 -17.35 -21.40 -28.25
C ALA A 410 -18.17 -20.86 -29.45
N TYR A 411 -17.59 -20.90 -30.67
CA TYR A 411 -18.29 -20.49 -31.89
C TYR A 411 -19.39 -21.46 -32.29
N LEU A 412 -19.18 -22.76 -32.17
CA LEU A 412 -20.15 -23.80 -32.61
C LEU A 412 -21.21 -24.12 -31.55
N LEU A 413 -20.85 -24.05 -30.27
CA LEU A 413 -21.76 -24.48 -29.16
C LEU A 413 -22.36 -23.29 -28.38
N GLY A 414 -21.97 -22.06 -28.70
CA GLY A 414 -22.35 -20.86 -27.95
C GLY A 414 -21.59 -20.74 -26.63
N PRO A 415 -21.76 -19.64 -25.88
CA PRO A 415 -21.09 -19.41 -24.62
C PRO A 415 -21.63 -20.33 -23.53
N ALA A 416 -21.27 -21.61 -23.58
CA ALA A 416 -21.52 -22.54 -22.50
C ALA A 416 -20.56 -22.29 -21.36
N SER A 417 -21.10 -21.78 -20.27
CA SER A 417 -20.47 -21.56 -18.96
C SER A 417 -19.25 -20.62 -18.92
N GLY A 418 -19.36 -19.54 -18.14
CA GLY A 418 -18.37 -18.47 -17.94
C GLY A 418 -17.05 -18.85 -17.28
N GLN A 419 -16.58 -20.09 -17.48
CA GLN A 419 -15.32 -20.58 -16.92
C GLN A 419 -14.19 -20.70 -17.92
N ASN A 420 -14.42 -20.58 -19.23
CA ASN A 420 -13.42 -20.90 -20.27
C ASN A 420 -13.30 -19.84 -21.38
N LEU A 421 -13.62 -18.58 -21.11
CA LEU A 421 -13.32 -17.52 -22.07
C LEU A 421 -11.82 -17.17 -22.01
N PRO A 422 -11.08 -17.24 -23.13
CA PRO A 422 -9.69 -16.81 -23.16
C PRO A 422 -9.62 -15.30 -22.87
N GLY A 423 -8.84 -14.90 -21.89
CA GLY A 423 -8.54 -13.50 -21.60
C GLY A 423 -9.01 -12.96 -20.24
N PHE A 424 -9.72 -13.74 -19.44
CA PHE A 424 -10.06 -13.32 -18.07
C PHE A 424 -9.39 -14.25 -17.07
N SER A 425 -8.29 -13.77 -16.46
CA SER A 425 -7.75 -14.35 -15.24
C SER A 425 -8.68 -14.09 -14.08
N ARG A 426 -8.93 -15.11 -13.27
CA ARG A 426 -9.54 -14.96 -11.94
C ARG A 426 -8.54 -14.42 -10.95
#